data_4a30bfefee01468eacb0e0308da62e2c
#
_entry.id   4a30bfefee01468eacb0e0308da62e2c
#
_cell.length_a   1.000
_cell.length_b   1.000
_cell.length_c   1.000
_cell.angle_alpha   90.00
_cell.angle_beta   90.00
_cell.angle_gamma   90.00
#
_symmetry.space_group_name_H-M   'P 1'
#
loop_
_entity.id
_entity.type
_entity.pdbx_description
1 polymer ?
#
loop_
_entity_poly.entity_id
_entity_poly.type
_entity_poly.pdbx_seq_one_letter_code
_entity_poly.pdbx_strand_id
1 'polypeptide(L)'
;GRFAHEGIVFGPIAKGRPVVCYSGDDARFEYIYKFVSAQPYSADAGGDLLDEGTLYVARFNDAGSGAWLPLVHGQNGLTPENGFASQADVLVNTRTAADFVGATKMDRPEWGAVDPKSGMVYFTLTNNSRRTRAETDAANPRAVNEFGHIIRWREADNDHTATTFSWDIFVFAGDEMHSRDLAGNALTEHGIFSSPDGLRFDRDGRLWIQTDISDKIQNKGNHKIFGNNQMLAADPVSGEIRRFLTGPIGQEITGAATTPDGKTMFVNVQHPGATTTAKDFATGKLDSHWPDGGDAYPRSATVVITKEDGGVIGT
;
A
#
# COMPACT_ATOMS: atom_id res chain seq x y z
N GLY A 1 1.86 12.67 12.66
CA GLY A 1 0.42 12.92 12.70
C GLY A 1 -0.35 11.71 13.21
N ARG A 2 -1.55 11.93 13.74
CA ARG A 2 -2.41 10.85 14.25
C ARG A 2 -3.41 10.42 13.20
N PHE A 3 -3.19 9.24 12.63
CA PHE A 3 -4.10 8.57 11.68
C PHE A 3 -3.89 7.04 11.75
N ALA A 4 -4.63 6.27 10.98
CA ALA A 4 -4.48 4.82 10.92
C ALA A 4 -3.29 4.46 10.01
N HIS A 5 -2.08 4.61 10.57
CA HIS A 5 -0.84 4.25 9.87
C HIS A 5 -0.87 2.77 9.50
N GLU A 6 -0.74 2.50 8.19
CA GLU A 6 -0.55 1.15 7.69
C GLU A 6 0.94 0.95 7.36
N GLY A 7 1.34 0.94 6.13
CA GLY A 7 2.76 0.87 5.81
C GLY A 7 3.49 2.20 5.98
N ILE A 8 4.78 2.14 6.31
CA ILE A 8 5.71 3.25 6.19
C ILE A 8 6.87 2.83 5.29
N VAL A 9 7.18 3.63 4.28
CA VAL A 9 8.28 3.37 3.36
C VAL A 9 9.21 4.57 3.28
N PHE A 10 10.51 4.28 3.32
CA PHE A 10 11.53 5.31 3.21
C PHE A 10 11.92 5.56 1.76
N GLY A 11 12.08 6.82 1.41
CA GLY A 11 12.82 7.22 0.21
C GLY A 11 14.30 6.83 0.29
N PRO A 12 15.07 7.03 -0.77
CA PRO A 12 16.51 6.73 -0.75
C PRO A 12 17.23 7.49 0.38
N ILE A 13 17.89 6.76 1.27
CA ILE A 13 18.62 7.33 2.40
C ILE A 13 20.05 7.65 1.95
N ALA A 14 20.48 8.90 2.14
CA ALA A 14 21.83 9.33 1.83
C ALA A 14 22.38 10.24 2.94
N LYS A 15 23.68 10.06 3.27
CA LYS A 15 24.38 10.90 4.25
C LYS A 15 24.29 12.39 3.87
N GLY A 16 23.94 13.23 4.82
CA GLY A 16 23.80 14.67 4.62
C GLY A 16 22.50 15.12 3.94
N ARG A 17 21.57 14.21 3.68
CA ARG A 17 20.23 14.51 3.15
C ARG A 17 19.16 14.23 4.22
N PRO A 18 18.05 15.00 4.25
CA PRO A 18 16.92 14.67 5.10
C PRO A 18 16.40 13.25 4.84
N VAL A 19 15.90 12.58 5.88
CA VAL A 19 15.15 11.35 5.73
C VAL A 19 13.74 11.70 5.29
N VAL A 20 13.27 10.99 4.27
CA VAL A 20 11.91 11.11 3.76
C VAL A 20 11.21 9.78 3.91
N CYS A 21 9.98 9.80 4.43
CA CYS A 21 9.14 8.60 4.43
C CYS A 21 7.71 8.94 4.03
N TYR A 22 7.03 7.92 3.51
CA TYR A 22 5.64 7.98 3.06
C TYR A 22 4.81 7.00 3.87
N SER A 23 3.56 7.36 4.18
CA SER A 23 2.63 6.51 4.92
C SER A 23 1.21 6.70 4.42
N GLY A 24 0.45 5.61 4.34
CA GLY A 24 -0.99 5.63 4.06
C GLY A 24 -1.81 5.70 5.34
N ASP A 25 -2.97 6.31 5.25
CA ASP A 25 -4.00 6.26 6.29
C ASP A 25 -5.09 5.29 5.83
N ASP A 26 -5.06 4.05 6.32
CA ASP A 26 -5.99 3.00 5.90
C ASP A 26 -7.40 3.24 6.43
N ALA A 27 -8.05 4.17 5.76
CA ALA A 27 -9.50 4.37 5.88
C ALA A 27 -10.06 4.94 4.57
N ARG A 28 -11.35 4.72 4.32
CA ARG A 28 -12.02 5.27 3.14
C ARG A 28 -12.02 6.79 3.18
N PHE A 29 -11.61 7.41 2.05
CA PHE A 29 -11.53 8.86 1.90
C PHE A 29 -10.44 9.53 2.74
N GLU A 30 -9.47 8.78 3.24
CA GLU A 30 -8.30 9.29 3.94
C GLU A 30 -7.09 9.42 3.01
N TYR A 31 -5.91 9.71 3.51
CA TYR A 31 -4.87 10.40 2.77
C TYR A 31 -3.55 9.64 2.69
N ILE A 32 -2.73 10.03 1.72
CA ILE A 32 -1.31 9.66 1.66
C ILE A 32 -0.50 10.83 2.24
N TYR A 33 0.43 10.52 3.14
CA TYR A 33 1.28 11.48 3.82
C TYR A 33 2.74 11.29 3.48
N LYS A 34 3.50 12.38 3.55
CA LYS A 34 4.96 12.41 3.47
C LYS A 34 5.53 13.12 4.68
N PHE A 35 6.56 12.57 5.29
CA PHE A 35 7.35 13.22 6.32
C PHE A 35 8.75 13.48 5.79
N VAL A 36 9.28 14.67 6.08
CA VAL A 36 10.66 15.08 5.77
C VAL A 36 11.33 15.52 7.06
N SER A 37 12.41 14.85 7.47
CA SER A 37 13.11 15.18 8.72
C SER A 37 13.76 16.57 8.64
N ALA A 38 13.78 17.29 9.77
CA ALA A 38 14.43 18.58 9.86
C ALA A 38 15.96 18.49 9.78
N GLN A 39 16.52 17.41 10.35
CA GLN A 39 17.96 17.16 10.35
C GLN A 39 18.35 16.15 9.26
N PRO A 40 19.53 16.31 8.67
CA PRO A 40 20.02 15.36 7.68
C PRO A 40 20.47 14.05 8.34
N TYR A 41 20.36 12.96 7.60
CA TYR A 41 20.84 11.65 8.04
C TYR A 41 22.37 11.63 8.19
N SER A 42 22.80 11.03 9.30
CA SER A 42 24.18 10.61 9.52
C SER A 42 24.23 9.15 9.99
N ALA A 43 25.38 8.52 9.91
CA ALA A 43 25.54 7.12 10.36
C ALA A 43 25.29 6.94 11.88
N ASP A 44 25.44 8.00 12.64
CA ASP A 44 25.24 8.02 14.10
C ASP A 44 23.83 8.50 14.50
N ALA A 45 22.97 8.80 13.52
CA ALA A 45 21.61 9.23 13.79
C ALA A 45 20.77 8.09 14.36
N GLY A 46 20.05 8.39 15.43
CA GLY A 46 19.07 7.48 16.05
C GLY A 46 17.65 7.69 15.52
N GLY A 47 16.68 7.04 16.18
CA GLY A 47 15.25 7.18 15.86
C GLY A 47 14.70 8.59 16.09
N ASP A 48 15.34 9.37 16.94
CA ASP A 48 15.06 10.79 17.22
C ASP A 48 15.11 11.68 15.97
N LEU A 49 15.77 11.23 14.90
CA LEU A 49 15.75 11.90 13.60
C LEU A 49 14.32 12.07 13.03
N LEU A 50 13.39 11.23 13.46
CA LEU A 50 11.98 11.28 13.05
C LEU A 50 11.09 12.12 13.99
N ASP A 51 11.62 12.64 15.07
CA ASP A 51 10.87 13.45 16.04
C ASP A 51 10.63 14.87 15.52
N GLU A 52 11.56 15.40 14.73
CA GLU A 52 11.48 16.75 14.17
C GLU A 52 11.50 16.73 12.64
N GLY A 53 10.52 17.40 12.05
CA GLY A 53 10.38 17.50 10.61
C GLY A 53 9.06 18.12 10.20
N THR A 54 8.78 18.05 8.90
CA THR A 54 7.53 18.54 8.33
C THR A 54 6.69 17.38 7.81
N LEU A 55 5.45 17.30 8.27
CA LEU A 55 4.44 16.40 7.73
C LEU A 55 3.72 17.10 6.57
N TYR A 56 3.59 16.42 5.48
CA TYR A 56 2.84 16.84 4.28
C TYR A 56 1.73 15.85 3.99
N VAL A 57 0.69 16.32 3.29
CA VAL A 57 -0.37 15.49 2.73
C VAL A 57 -0.43 15.67 1.21
N ALA A 58 -0.74 14.59 0.48
CA ALA A 58 -0.76 14.59 -0.97
C ALA A 58 -2.02 15.27 -1.54
N ARG A 59 -1.83 16.08 -2.59
CA ARG A 59 -2.87 16.51 -3.50
C ARG A 59 -2.52 16.07 -4.92
N PHE A 60 -3.35 15.20 -5.48
CA PHE A 60 -3.26 14.72 -6.85
C PHE A 60 -4.16 15.58 -7.75
N ASN A 61 -3.60 16.19 -8.78
CA ASN A 61 -4.34 17.02 -9.73
C ASN A 61 -4.69 16.21 -10.98
N ASP A 62 -5.80 16.49 -11.63
CA ASP A 62 -6.33 15.73 -12.76
C ASP A 62 -5.39 15.63 -13.97
N ALA A 63 -4.45 16.56 -14.12
CA ALA A 63 -3.48 16.58 -15.22
C ALA A 63 -2.22 15.70 -14.97
N GLY A 64 -2.22 14.81 -13.96
CA GLY A 64 -1.07 13.97 -13.64
C GLY A 64 0.06 14.70 -12.91
N SER A 65 -0.19 15.90 -12.40
CA SER A 65 0.69 16.61 -11.47
C SER A 65 0.19 16.48 -10.05
N GLY A 66 1.07 16.66 -9.06
CA GLY A 66 0.67 16.64 -7.67
C GLY A 66 1.50 17.60 -6.81
N ALA A 67 1.02 17.84 -5.61
CA ALA A 67 1.68 18.69 -4.64
C ALA A 67 1.63 18.09 -3.23
N TRP A 68 2.67 18.27 -2.48
CA TRP A 68 2.76 17.99 -1.06
C TRP A 68 2.40 19.25 -0.27
N LEU A 69 1.25 19.23 0.39
CA LEU A 69 0.74 20.35 1.17
C LEU A 69 1.26 20.25 2.61
N PRO A 70 2.02 21.22 3.11
CA PRO A 70 2.57 21.16 4.46
C PRO A 70 1.47 21.29 5.52
N LEU A 71 1.49 20.42 6.51
CA LEU A 71 0.63 20.47 7.69
C LEU A 71 1.36 21.20 8.82
N VAL A 72 1.51 22.50 8.66
CA VAL A 72 2.27 23.38 9.57
C VAL A 72 1.36 24.46 10.12
N HIS A 73 1.32 24.58 11.46
CA HIS A 73 0.56 25.63 12.14
C HIS A 73 0.96 27.04 11.65
N GLY A 74 -0.02 27.87 11.38
CA GLY A 74 0.16 29.21 10.83
C GLY A 74 0.27 29.26 9.30
N GLN A 75 0.30 28.11 8.61
CA GLN A 75 0.33 28.04 7.14
C GLN A 75 -0.96 27.48 6.57
N ASN A 76 -1.28 27.87 5.33
CA ASN A 76 -2.44 27.36 4.57
C ASN A 76 -3.78 27.42 5.35
N GLY A 77 -3.92 28.39 6.27
CA GLY A 77 -5.11 28.54 7.08
C GLY A 77 -5.18 27.59 8.30
N LEU A 78 -4.15 26.85 8.63
CA LEU A 78 -4.07 26.01 9.84
C LEU A 78 -3.75 26.90 11.05
N THR A 79 -4.74 27.71 11.46
CA THR A 79 -4.61 28.77 12.47
C THR A 79 -5.65 28.60 13.58
N PRO A 80 -5.51 29.31 14.73
CA PRO A 80 -6.47 29.25 15.82
C PRO A 80 -7.91 29.57 15.40
N GLU A 81 -8.10 30.51 14.47
CA GLU A 81 -9.41 30.92 13.96
C GLU A 81 -10.12 29.75 13.24
N ASN A 82 -9.36 28.81 12.70
CA ASN A 82 -9.85 27.62 12.02
C ASN A 82 -9.76 26.34 12.87
N GLY A 83 -9.54 26.50 14.20
CA GLY A 83 -9.55 25.39 15.15
C GLY A 83 -8.20 24.69 15.38
N PHE A 84 -7.08 25.29 14.91
CA PHE A 84 -5.73 24.77 15.11
C PHE A 84 -4.92 25.75 15.97
N ALA A 85 -4.95 25.58 17.29
CA ALA A 85 -4.29 26.50 18.21
C ALA A 85 -2.76 26.32 18.27
N SER A 86 -2.24 25.19 17.79
CA SER A 86 -0.82 24.85 17.86
C SER A 86 -0.43 23.81 16.80
N GLN A 87 0.88 23.56 16.61
CA GLN A 87 1.35 22.46 15.79
C GLN A 87 0.87 21.09 16.34
N ALA A 88 0.76 20.95 17.65
CA ALA A 88 0.23 19.75 18.27
C ALA A 88 -1.23 19.48 17.83
N ASP A 89 -2.06 20.53 17.78
CA ASP A 89 -3.45 20.39 17.32
C ASP A 89 -3.53 19.97 15.85
N VAL A 90 -2.65 20.50 14.99
CA VAL A 90 -2.55 20.08 13.58
C VAL A 90 -2.21 18.57 13.49
N LEU A 91 -1.25 18.11 14.29
CA LEU A 91 -0.78 16.72 14.25
C LEU A 91 -1.74 15.74 14.95
N VAL A 92 -2.46 16.17 15.97
CA VAL A 92 -3.50 15.34 16.62
C VAL A 92 -4.76 15.24 15.76
N ASN A 93 -5.11 16.31 15.05
CA ASN A 93 -6.25 16.39 14.15
C ASN A 93 -5.82 16.32 12.68
N THR A 94 -4.87 15.46 12.37
CA THR A 94 -4.19 15.35 11.05
C THR A 94 -5.19 15.21 9.89
N ARG A 95 -6.21 14.38 10.03
CA ARG A 95 -7.26 14.19 9.02
C ARG A 95 -8.03 15.48 8.74
N THR A 96 -8.45 16.17 9.80
CA THR A 96 -9.14 17.47 9.68
C THR A 96 -8.23 18.53 9.05
N ALA A 97 -6.94 18.52 9.39
CA ALA A 97 -5.97 19.43 8.77
C ALA A 97 -5.78 19.11 7.28
N ALA A 98 -5.75 17.83 6.90
CA ALA A 98 -5.68 17.40 5.51
C ALA A 98 -6.94 17.79 4.71
N ASP A 99 -8.14 17.63 5.28
CA ASP A 99 -9.39 18.14 4.72
C ASP A 99 -9.30 19.65 4.48
N PHE A 100 -8.83 20.37 5.47
CA PHE A 100 -8.78 21.83 5.45
C PHE A 100 -7.85 22.39 4.36
N VAL A 101 -6.70 21.77 4.14
CA VAL A 101 -5.76 22.21 3.10
C VAL A 101 -6.13 21.69 1.70
N GLY A 102 -7.20 20.91 1.58
CA GLY A 102 -7.69 20.40 0.27
C GLY A 102 -6.87 19.26 -0.31
N ALA A 103 -6.47 18.32 0.53
CA ALA A 103 -5.81 17.08 0.11
C ALA A 103 -6.76 16.17 -0.70
N THR A 104 -6.21 15.26 -1.50
CA THR A 104 -7.02 14.31 -2.28
C THR A 104 -7.44 13.12 -1.42
N LYS A 105 -8.74 12.89 -1.32
CA LYS A 105 -9.33 11.76 -0.60
C LYS A 105 -9.15 10.46 -1.37
N MET A 106 -8.47 9.48 -0.79
CA MET A 106 -8.06 8.24 -1.44
C MET A 106 -8.95 7.03 -1.06
N ASP A 107 -8.76 5.92 -1.79
CA ASP A 107 -9.51 4.68 -1.61
C ASP A 107 -8.79 3.69 -0.69
N ARG A 108 -8.66 4.02 0.61
CA ARG A 108 -7.92 3.26 1.61
C ARG A 108 -6.45 3.09 1.20
N PRO A 109 -5.60 4.11 1.37
CA PRO A 109 -4.17 3.97 1.11
C PRO A 109 -3.51 3.11 2.19
N GLU A 110 -2.90 2.01 1.77
CA GLU A 110 -2.28 1.05 2.68
C GLU A 110 -0.76 1.10 2.58
N TRP A 111 -0.16 0.23 1.78
CA TRP A 111 1.30 0.14 1.71
C TRP A 111 1.88 0.91 0.55
N GLY A 112 3.13 1.32 0.74
CA GLY A 112 3.96 1.90 -0.31
C GLY A 112 5.24 1.12 -0.53
N ALA A 113 5.85 1.36 -1.69
CA ALA A 113 7.19 0.89 -2.01
C ALA A 113 7.90 1.93 -2.88
N VAL A 114 9.21 2.07 -2.69
CA VAL A 114 10.05 2.94 -3.54
C VAL A 114 10.92 2.05 -4.43
N ASP A 115 10.83 2.26 -5.74
CA ASP A 115 11.66 1.55 -6.70
C ASP A 115 13.14 1.94 -6.49
N PRO A 116 14.01 0.99 -6.13
CA PRO A 116 15.41 1.27 -5.83
C PRO A 116 16.20 1.74 -7.06
N LYS A 117 15.70 1.52 -8.28
CA LYS A 117 16.36 1.90 -9.53
C LYS A 117 15.95 3.28 -10.02
N SER A 118 14.65 3.57 -9.98
CA SER A 118 14.10 4.81 -10.56
C SER A 118 13.75 5.88 -9.54
N GLY A 119 13.63 5.53 -8.26
CA GLY A 119 13.13 6.42 -7.20
C GLY A 119 11.62 6.65 -7.25
N MET A 120 10.87 6.01 -8.17
CA MET A 120 9.41 6.13 -8.18
C MET A 120 8.80 5.50 -6.94
N VAL A 121 7.79 6.16 -6.40
CA VAL A 121 7.02 5.67 -5.26
C VAL A 121 5.72 5.05 -5.77
N TYR A 122 5.37 3.89 -5.25
CA TYR A 122 4.12 3.18 -5.54
C TYR A 122 3.31 3.08 -4.26
N PHE A 123 1.98 3.20 -4.38
CA PHE A 123 1.09 3.06 -3.23
C PHE A 123 -0.16 2.27 -3.61
N THR A 124 -0.58 1.36 -2.74
CA THR A 124 -1.82 0.61 -2.89
C THR A 124 -3.00 1.45 -2.40
N LEU A 125 -4.09 1.37 -3.16
CA LEU A 125 -5.40 1.88 -2.82
C LEU A 125 -6.34 0.68 -2.85
N THR A 126 -6.57 0.08 -1.69
CA THR A 126 -7.05 -1.31 -1.61
C THR A 126 -8.50 -1.48 -2.07
N ASN A 127 -9.40 -0.59 -1.69
CA ASN A 127 -10.77 -0.51 -2.20
C ASN A 127 -11.54 0.65 -1.57
N ASN A 128 -12.65 1.06 -2.22
CA ASN A 128 -13.64 1.96 -1.62
C ASN A 128 -15.03 1.74 -2.24
N SER A 129 -15.74 0.76 -1.77
CA SER A 129 -17.10 0.47 -2.23
C SER A 129 -18.14 1.57 -1.90
N ARG A 130 -17.76 2.59 -1.13
CA ARG A 130 -18.63 3.73 -0.79
C ARG A 130 -18.43 4.95 -1.68
N ARG A 131 -17.36 5.00 -2.51
CA ARG A 131 -17.13 6.13 -3.40
C ARG A 131 -18.26 6.23 -4.42
N THR A 132 -18.98 7.33 -4.40
CA THR A 132 -20.03 7.64 -5.38
C THR A 132 -19.42 8.20 -6.66
N ARG A 133 -20.23 8.27 -7.73
CA ARG A 133 -19.78 8.89 -8.99
C ARG A 133 -19.46 10.39 -8.85
N ALA A 134 -20.09 11.08 -7.94
CA ALA A 134 -19.83 12.50 -7.68
C ALA A 134 -18.49 12.74 -6.92
N GLU A 135 -17.96 11.71 -6.30
CA GLU A 135 -16.72 11.77 -5.52
C GLU A 135 -15.51 11.20 -6.29
N THR A 136 -15.70 10.79 -7.56
CA THR A 136 -14.58 10.35 -8.39
C THR A 136 -13.73 11.54 -8.83
N ASP A 137 -12.43 11.31 -8.92
CA ASP A 137 -11.42 12.21 -9.46
C ASP A 137 -10.41 11.41 -10.30
N ALA A 138 -9.39 12.06 -10.86
CA ALA A 138 -8.42 11.37 -11.70
C ALA A 138 -7.59 10.32 -10.94
N ALA A 139 -7.32 10.52 -9.65
CA ALA A 139 -6.59 9.57 -8.81
C ALA A 139 -7.47 8.41 -8.34
N ASN A 140 -8.79 8.61 -8.27
CA ASN A 140 -9.78 7.63 -7.84
C ASN A 140 -10.95 7.58 -8.83
N PRO A 141 -10.74 7.10 -10.08
CA PRO A 141 -11.71 7.28 -11.16
C PRO A 141 -12.88 6.31 -11.14
N ARG A 142 -12.89 5.34 -10.22
CA ARG A 142 -13.96 4.33 -10.14
C ARG A 142 -14.91 4.61 -8.99
N ALA A 143 -16.19 4.83 -9.32
CA ALA A 143 -17.25 4.71 -8.36
C ALA A 143 -17.40 3.26 -7.90
N VAL A 144 -17.76 3.03 -6.63
CA VAL A 144 -17.86 1.68 -6.03
C VAL A 144 -16.60 0.86 -6.35
N ASN A 145 -15.43 1.40 -6.01
CA ASN A 145 -14.15 0.74 -6.29
C ASN A 145 -13.97 -0.49 -5.39
N GLU A 146 -14.48 -1.65 -5.85
CA GLU A 146 -14.43 -2.90 -5.09
C GLU A 146 -13.04 -3.55 -5.11
N PHE A 147 -12.28 -3.34 -6.19
CA PHE A 147 -11.08 -4.14 -6.47
C PHE A 147 -9.78 -3.41 -6.14
N GLY A 148 -9.80 -2.08 -6.04
CA GLY A 148 -8.62 -1.29 -5.76
C GLY A 148 -7.75 -1.00 -7.00
N HIS A 149 -6.65 -0.30 -6.78
CA HIS A 149 -5.66 0.04 -7.79
C HIS A 149 -4.33 0.41 -7.13
N ILE A 150 -3.28 0.54 -7.93
CA ILE A 150 -1.96 1.01 -7.47
C ILE A 150 -1.64 2.30 -8.21
N ILE A 151 -1.43 3.38 -7.45
CA ILE A 151 -0.96 4.66 -7.95
C ILE A 151 0.56 4.74 -7.80
N ARG A 152 1.23 5.52 -8.67
CA ARG A 152 2.66 5.79 -8.53
C ARG A 152 2.98 7.24 -8.86
N TRP A 153 4.07 7.72 -8.30
CA TRP A 153 4.54 9.08 -8.60
C TRP A 153 6.06 9.17 -8.62
N ARG A 154 6.51 10.19 -9.31
CA ARG A 154 7.91 10.62 -9.31
C ARG A 154 8.00 12.02 -8.72
N GLU A 155 8.81 12.18 -7.70
CA GLU A 155 9.11 13.49 -7.13
C GLU A 155 9.81 14.39 -8.17
N ALA A 156 9.57 15.70 -8.11
CA ALA A 156 10.23 16.64 -8.99
C ALA A 156 11.76 16.49 -8.88
N ASP A 157 12.43 16.50 -10.02
CA ASP A 157 13.89 16.31 -10.12
C ASP A 157 14.40 15.01 -9.47
N ASN A 158 13.50 14.04 -9.23
CA ASN A 158 13.78 12.82 -8.47
C ASN A 158 14.31 13.10 -7.04
N ASP A 159 14.00 14.28 -6.49
CA ASP A 159 14.34 14.68 -5.13
C ASP A 159 13.16 14.45 -4.18
N HIS A 160 13.26 13.43 -3.30
CA HIS A 160 12.20 13.08 -2.38
C HIS A 160 11.85 14.18 -1.36
N THR A 161 12.66 15.22 -1.24
CA THR A 161 12.33 16.42 -0.44
C THR A 161 11.48 17.44 -1.20
N ALA A 162 11.28 17.27 -2.53
CA ALA A 162 10.48 18.17 -3.35
C ALA A 162 9.03 18.27 -2.85
N THR A 163 8.39 19.41 -3.12
CA THR A 163 6.99 19.64 -2.75
C THR A 163 6.01 19.43 -3.91
N THR A 164 6.51 18.98 -5.05
CA THR A 164 5.70 18.66 -6.25
C THR A 164 6.14 17.34 -6.84
N PHE A 165 5.24 16.68 -7.55
CA PHE A 165 5.48 15.39 -8.21
C PHE A 165 4.62 15.24 -9.47
N SER A 166 4.99 14.29 -10.32
CA SER A 166 4.13 13.79 -11.41
C SER A 166 3.68 12.38 -11.09
N TRP A 167 2.45 12.02 -11.47
CA TRP A 167 1.86 10.74 -11.10
C TRP A 167 1.01 10.13 -12.22
N ASP A 168 0.83 8.83 -12.15
CA ASP A 168 -0.13 8.06 -12.94
C ASP A 168 -0.66 6.85 -12.13
N ILE A 169 -1.61 6.13 -12.70
CA ILE A 169 -2.07 4.86 -12.14
C ILE A 169 -1.28 3.72 -12.79
N PHE A 170 -0.57 2.95 -11.98
CA PHE A 170 0.24 1.82 -12.44
C PHE A 170 -0.64 0.67 -12.94
N VAL A 171 -1.66 0.31 -12.18
CA VAL A 171 -2.58 -0.78 -12.51
C VAL A 171 -3.92 -0.60 -11.81
N PHE A 172 -4.99 -0.85 -12.53
CA PHE A 172 -6.30 -1.10 -11.93
C PHE A 172 -6.47 -2.58 -11.65
N ALA A 173 -6.65 -2.95 -10.39
CA ALA A 173 -7.02 -4.31 -10.00
C ALA A 173 -8.45 -4.63 -10.46
N GLY A 174 -8.76 -5.91 -10.57
CA GLY A 174 -10.07 -6.40 -10.99
C GLY A 174 -9.97 -7.67 -11.82
N ASP A 175 -11.12 -8.17 -12.24
CA ASP A 175 -11.24 -9.20 -13.26
C ASP A 175 -10.87 -8.65 -14.66
N GLU A 176 -10.99 -9.46 -15.70
CA GLU A 176 -10.67 -9.05 -17.07
C GLU A 176 -11.49 -7.84 -17.56
N MET A 177 -12.71 -7.66 -17.06
CA MET A 177 -13.56 -6.52 -17.44
C MET A 177 -13.13 -5.21 -16.76
N HIS A 178 -12.66 -5.30 -15.52
CA HIS A 178 -12.39 -4.14 -14.67
C HIS A 178 -10.91 -3.80 -14.56
N SER A 179 -10.01 -4.78 -14.73
CA SER A 179 -8.56 -4.53 -14.65
C SER A 179 -8.03 -3.76 -15.86
N ARG A 180 -6.97 -2.97 -15.65
CA ARG A 180 -6.20 -2.30 -16.72
C ARG A 180 -4.74 -2.21 -16.30
N ASP A 181 -3.85 -2.64 -17.18
CA ASP A 181 -2.40 -2.45 -17.06
C ASP A 181 -1.98 -1.04 -17.50
N LEU A 182 -0.68 -0.77 -17.50
CA LEU A 182 -0.11 0.52 -17.95
C LEU A 182 -0.46 0.89 -19.40
N ALA A 183 -0.67 -0.09 -20.26
CA ALA A 183 -1.02 0.12 -21.66
C ALA A 183 -2.55 0.20 -21.87
N GLY A 184 -3.34 0.06 -20.81
CA GLY A 184 -4.80 0.07 -20.85
C GLY A 184 -5.43 -1.28 -21.22
N ASN A 185 -4.64 -2.37 -21.28
CA ASN A 185 -5.15 -3.71 -21.56
C ASN A 185 -5.70 -4.35 -20.29
N ALA A 186 -6.66 -5.28 -20.44
CA ALA A 186 -7.08 -6.15 -19.36
C ALA A 186 -5.93 -7.04 -18.91
N LEU A 187 -5.86 -7.31 -17.60
CA LEU A 187 -4.93 -8.31 -17.07
C LEU A 187 -5.35 -9.71 -17.53
N THR A 188 -4.37 -10.58 -17.69
CA THR A 188 -4.61 -11.99 -18.00
C THR A 188 -5.18 -12.73 -16.79
N GLU A 189 -5.74 -13.92 -16.97
CA GLU A 189 -6.22 -14.79 -15.87
C GLU A 189 -5.16 -15.09 -14.81
N HIS A 190 -3.87 -15.04 -15.19
CA HIS A 190 -2.74 -15.23 -14.28
C HIS A 190 -2.29 -13.94 -13.57
N GLY A 191 -2.81 -12.80 -13.99
CA GLY A 191 -2.47 -11.48 -13.45
C GLY A 191 -3.62 -10.77 -12.74
N ILE A 192 -4.87 -11.27 -12.83
CA ILE A 192 -6.02 -10.66 -12.15
C ILE A 192 -5.89 -10.78 -10.64
N PHE A 193 -6.25 -9.71 -9.92
CA PHE A 193 -6.23 -9.64 -8.46
C PHE A 193 -7.21 -8.59 -7.94
N SER A 194 -7.43 -8.58 -6.64
CA SER A 194 -8.26 -7.59 -5.96
C SER A 194 -7.63 -7.21 -4.62
N SER A 195 -7.96 -6.02 -4.15
CA SER A 195 -7.56 -5.51 -2.84
C SER A 195 -6.03 -5.55 -2.65
N PRO A 196 -5.27 -4.81 -3.48
CA PRO A 196 -3.83 -4.67 -3.28
C PRO A 196 -3.56 -4.01 -1.93
N ASP A 197 -2.60 -4.58 -1.20
CA ASP A 197 -2.20 -4.17 0.13
C ASP A 197 -0.67 -4.07 0.21
N GLY A 198 0.04 -5.12 0.62
CA GLY A 198 1.49 -5.10 0.75
C GLY A 198 2.22 -4.87 -0.57
N LEU A 199 3.20 -3.98 -0.56
CA LEU A 199 4.10 -3.71 -1.67
C LEU A 199 5.56 -3.84 -1.27
N ARG A 200 6.38 -4.43 -2.14
CA ARG A 200 7.83 -4.47 -1.96
C ARG A 200 8.56 -4.56 -3.29
N PHE A 201 9.60 -3.76 -3.48
CA PHE A 201 10.57 -4.00 -4.53
C PHE A 201 11.64 -4.98 -4.08
N ASP A 202 12.00 -5.93 -4.94
CA ASP A 202 13.22 -6.70 -4.74
C ASP A 202 14.44 -5.94 -5.32
N ARG A 203 15.63 -6.51 -5.08
CA ARG A 203 16.90 -5.93 -5.56
C ARG A 203 17.00 -5.81 -7.08
N ASP A 204 16.24 -6.65 -7.81
CA ASP A 204 16.25 -6.69 -9.27
C ASP A 204 15.22 -5.73 -9.87
N GLY A 205 14.44 -5.03 -9.02
CA GLY A 205 13.46 -4.03 -9.40
C GLY A 205 12.11 -4.62 -9.80
N ARG A 206 11.80 -5.84 -9.37
CA ARG A 206 10.47 -6.44 -9.50
C ARG A 206 9.60 -5.96 -8.35
N LEU A 207 8.37 -5.55 -8.67
CA LEU A 207 7.39 -5.16 -7.67
C LEU A 207 6.57 -6.39 -7.25
N TRP A 208 6.64 -6.71 -5.97
CA TRP A 208 5.82 -7.72 -5.33
C TRP A 208 4.57 -7.08 -4.78
N ILE A 209 3.40 -7.64 -5.10
CA ILE A 209 2.07 -7.15 -4.70
C ILE A 209 1.41 -8.24 -3.88
N GLN A 210 0.94 -7.90 -2.68
CA GLN A 210 0.20 -8.79 -1.80
C GLN A 210 -1.24 -8.32 -1.72
N THR A 211 -2.19 -9.22 -1.45
CA THR A 211 -3.61 -8.88 -1.41
C THR A 211 -4.25 -9.20 -0.08
N ASP A 212 -5.19 -8.33 0.33
CA ASP A 212 -6.10 -8.52 1.46
C ASP A 212 -7.58 -8.40 1.01
N ILE A 213 -8.07 -9.42 0.30
CA ILE A 213 -9.51 -9.57 0.12
C ILE A 213 -10.10 -9.97 1.48
N SER A 214 -10.93 -9.12 2.06
CA SER A 214 -11.52 -9.38 3.37
C SER A 214 -12.19 -10.76 3.46
N ASP A 215 -12.02 -11.46 4.58
CA ASP A 215 -12.64 -12.74 4.92
C ASP A 215 -14.16 -12.78 4.66
N LYS A 216 -14.83 -11.64 4.80
CA LYS A 216 -16.27 -11.50 4.57
C LYS A 216 -16.68 -11.70 3.11
N ILE A 217 -15.82 -11.33 2.16
CA ILE A 217 -16.09 -11.34 0.72
C ILE A 217 -15.19 -12.29 -0.06
N GLN A 218 -14.13 -12.81 0.54
CA GLN A 218 -13.23 -13.79 -0.08
C GLN A 218 -14.02 -15.01 -0.60
N ASN A 219 -13.78 -15.40 -1.83
CA ASN A 219 -14.48 -16.48 -2.54
C ASN A 219 -16.00 -16.26 -2.74
N LYS A 220 -16.50 -15.02 -2.60
CA LYS A 220 -17.93 -14.69 -2.72
C LYS A 220 -18.17 -13.58 -3.74
N GLY A 221 -19.38 -13.55 -4.32
CA GLY A 221 -19.81 -12.49 -5.23
C GLY A 221 -18.77 -12.21 -6.35
N ASN A 222 -18.48 -10.94 -6.57
CA ASN A 222 -17.53 -10.49 -7.58
C ASN A 222 -16.08 -10.91 -7.27
N HIS A 223 -15.78 -11.27 -6.01
CA HIS A 223 -14.45 -11.70 -5.59
C HIS A 223 -14.21 -13.20 -5.77
N LYS A 224 -15.21 -13.97 -6.16
CA LYS A 224 -15.09 -15.45 -6.36
C LYS A 224 -14.04 -15.82 -7.40
N ILE A 225 -13.87 -15.00 -8.43
CA ILE A 225 -12.93 -15.26 -9.53
C ILE A 225 -11.46 -15.21 -9.08
N PHE A 226 -11.14 -14.46 -8.04
CA PHE A 226 -9.76 -14.31 -7.53
C PHE A 226 -9.33 -15.47 -6.63
N GLY A 227 -10.31 -16.18 -6.03
CA GLY A 227 -10.01 -17.23 -5.06
C GLY A 227 -9.53 -16.65 -3.72
N ASN A 228 -8.54 -17.32 -3.13
CA ASN A 228 -7.90 -16.86 -1.90
C ASN A 228 -6.93 -15.70 -2.17
N ASN A 229 -6.55 -15.00 -1.12
CA ASN A 229 -5.53 -13.95 -1.19
C ASN A 229 -4.21 -14.49 -1.73
N GLN A 230 -3.50 -13.64 -2.46
CA GLN A 230 -2.40 -14.04 -3.32
C GLN A 230 -1.25 -13.03 -3.26
N MET A 231 -0.11 -13.46 -3.74
CA MET A 231 1.05 -12.61 -4.02
C MET A 231 1.35 -12.67 -5.51
N LEU A 232 1.60 -11.51 -6.10
CA LEU A 232 1.91 -11.36 -7.52
C LEU A 232 3.26 -10.68 -7.69
N ALA A 233 3.88 -10.92 -8.83
CA ALA A 233 5.08 -10.22 -9.28
C ALA A 233 4.73 -9.33 -10.47
N ALA A 234 5.16 -8.08 -10.44
CA ALA A 234 4.95 -7.12 -11.51
C ALA A 234 6.29 -6.57 -12.03
N ASP A 235 6.37 -6.43 -13.34
CA ASP A 235 7.44 -5.65 -13.98
C ASP A 235 7.00 -4.19 -14.07
N PRO A 236 7.65 -3.24 -13.36
CA PRO A 236 7.25 -1.85 -13.33
C PRO A 236 7.44 -1.12 -14.68
N VAL A 237 8.19 -1.69 -15.62
CA VAL A 237 8.46 -1.10 -16.95
C VAL A 237 7.44 -1.56 -17.98
N SER A 238 7.24 -2.88 -18.12
CA SER A 238 6.27 -3.44 -19.08
C SER A 238 4.85 -3.41 -18.56
N GLY A 239 4.64 -3.38 -17.24
CA GLY A 239 3.33 -3.52 -16.60
C GLY A 239 2.84 -4.97 -16.55
N GLU A 240 3.65 -5.96 -16.94
CA GLU A 240 3.28 -7.37 -16.86
C GLU A 240 3.13 -7.79 -15.40
N ILE A 241 2.02 -8.47 -15.07
CA ILE A 241 1.72 -8.96 -13.72
C ILE A 241 1.42 -10.46 -13.80
N ARG A 242 2.03 -11.23 -12.90
CA ARG A 242 1.85 -12.69 -12.78
C ARG A 242 1.63 -13.10 -11.34
N ARG A 243 0.69 -14.01 -11.13
CA ARG A 243 0.49 -14.65 -9.83
C ARG A 243 1.68 -15.54 -9.48
N PHE A 244 2.22 -15.35 -8.29
CA PHE A 244 3.34 -16.11 -7.77
C PHE A 244 2.91 -17.12 -6.71
N LEU A 245 2.03 -16.71 -5.79
CA LEU A 245 1.59 -17.53 -4.66
C LEU A 245 0.11 -17.30 -4.38
N THR A 246 -0.59 -18.35 -3.98
CA THR A 246 -1.95 -18.27 -3.42
C THR A 246 -1.92 -18.91 -2.04
N GLY A 247 -2.44 -18.23 -1.05
CA GLY A 247 -2.47 -18.69 0.33
C GLY A 247 -3.67 -19.58 0.67
N PRO A 248 -3.75 -20.12 1.90
CA PRO A 248 -4.88 -20.92 2.36
C PRO A 248 -6.16 -20.09 2.46
N ILE A 249 -7.31 -20.75 2.65
CA ILE A 249 -8.60 -20.07 2.79
C ILE A 249 -8.65 -19.18 4.04
N GLY A 250 -9.30 -18.03 3.92
CA GLY A 250 -9.56 -17.11 5.03
C GLY A 250 -8.32 -16.40 5.57
N GLN A 251 -7.26 -16.31 4.77
CA GLN A 251 -5.99 -15.68 5.15
C GLN A 251 -5.77 -14.38 4.37
N GLU A 252 -4.82 -13.61 4.85
CA GLU A 252 -4.18 -12.48 4.18
C GLU A 252 -2.70 -12.83 3.89
N ILE A 253 -2.18 -12.42 2.74
CA ILE A 253 -0.75 -12.48 2.45
C ILE A 253 -0.14 -11.14 2.80
N THR A 254 0.75 -11.12 3.77
CA THR A 254 1.33 -9.87 4.27
C THR A 254 2.83 -9.99 4.52
N GLY A 255 3.52 -8.86 4.43
CA GLY A 255 4.96 -8.72 4.65
C GLY A 255 5.80 -9.63 3.76
N ALA A 256 6.72 -9.05 3.03
CA ALA A 256 7.69 -9.81 2.25
C ALA A 256 9.10 -9.34 2.54
N ALA A 257 10.03 -10.26 2.73
CA ALA A 257 11.45 -9.97 2.86
C ALA A 257 12.26 -10.97 2.06
N THR A 258 13.40 -10.55 1.54
CA THR A 258 14.34 -11.42 0.83
C THR A 258 15.71 -11.34 1.45
N THR A 259 16.47 -12.43 1.37
CA THR A 259 17.90 -12.38 1.65
C THR A 259 18.61 -11.44 0.67
N PRO A 260 19.77 -10.88 1.03
CA PRO A 260 20.51 -9.97 0.15
C PRO A 260 20.89 -10.56 -1.21
N ASP A 261 21.07 -11.88 -1.31
CA ASP A 261 21.31 -12.61 -2.56
C ASP A 261 20.05 -12.91 -3.38
N GLY A 262 18.85 -12.62 -2.81
CA GLY A 262 17.55 -12.85 -3.46
C GLY A 262 17.14 -14.32 -3.58
N LYS A 263 17.86 -15.25 -2.93
CA LYS A 263 17.62 -16.70 -3.07
C LYS A 263 16.60 -17.26 -2.09
N THR A 264 16.32 -16.53 -1.02
CA THR A 264 15.31 -16.89 -0.03
C THR A 264 14.34 -15.74 0.18
N MET A 265 13.05 -16.05 0.14
CA MET A 265 11.98 -15.10 0.44
C MET A 265 11.20 -15.56 1.66
N PHE A 266 10.84 -14.61 2.50
CA PHE A 266 9.97 -14.79 3.66
C PHE A 266 8.67 -14.05 3.40
N VAL A 267 7.54 -14.74 3.55
CA VAL A 267 6.19 -14.19 3.37
C VAL A 267 5.33 -14.63 4.54
N ASN A 268 4.52 -13.74 5.08
CA ASN A 268 3.62 -14.07 6.17
C ASN A 268 2.24 -14.46 5.63
N VAL A 269 1.68 -15.51 6.21
CA VAL A 269 0.27 -15.89 6.07
C VAL A 269 -0.41 -15.53 7.38
N GLN A 270 -1.30 -14.52 7.33
CA GLN A 270 -1.98 -13.97 8.48
C GLN A 270 -3.36 -14.61 8.64
N HIS A 271 -3.76 -14.92 9.86
CA HIS A 271 -5.08 -15.42 10.29
C HIS A 271 -5.77 -16.45 9.36
N PRO A 272 -5.10 -17.53 8.91
CA PRO A 272 -5.75 -18.53 8.07
C PRO A 272 -7.00 -19.09 8.76
N GLY A 273 -8.07 -19.30 7.98
CA GLY A 273 -9.35 -19.77 8.50
C GLY A 273 -10.19 -18.71 9.21
N ALA A 274 -9.88 -17.41 9.07
CA ALA A 274 -10.69 -16.31 9.64
C ALA A 274 -12.15 -16.29 9.13
N THR A 275 -12.46 -17.01 8.05
CA THR A 275 -13.82 -17.26 7.56
C THR A 275 -14.63 -18.18 8.46
N THR A 276 -14.00 -18.96 9.36
CA THR A 276 -14.67 -19.87 10.30
C THR A 276 -15.54 -19.07 11.25
N THR A 277 -16.85 -19.36 11.26
CA THR A 277 -17.78 -18.68 12.18
C THR A 277 -17.56 -19.14 13.62
N ALA A 278 -17.93 -18.31 14.60
CA ALA A 278 -17.85 -18.69 16.01
C ALA A 278 -18.68 -19.97 16.32
N LYS A 279 -19.80 -20.18 15.62
CA LYS A 279 -20.63 -21.38 15.73
C LYS A 279 -19.88 -22.62 15.20
N ASP A 280 -19.27 -22.52 14.05
CA ASP A 280 -18.54 -23.63 13.43
C ASP A 280 -17.29 -23.97 14.25
N PHE A 281 -16.57 -22.94 14.73
CA PHE A 281 -15.45 -23.13 15.65
C PHE A 281 -15.85 -23.91 16.92
N ALA A 282 -16.98 -23.56 17.54
CA ALA A 282 -17.48 -24.24 18.72
C ALA A 282 -17.87 -25.71 18.47
N THR A 283 -18.10 -26.10 17.23
CA THR A 283 -18.43 -27.49 16.82
C THR A 283 -17.26 -28.22 16.15
N GLY A 284 -16.06 -27.62 16.15
CA GLY A 284 -14.87 -28.18 15.52
C GLY A 284 -14.88 -28.21 14.00
N LYS A 285 -15.76 -27.41 13.37
CA LYS A 285 -15.81 -27.25 11.92
C LYS A 285 -14.96 -26.06 11.51
N LEU A 286 -13.73 -26.31 11.14
CA LEU A 286 -12.76 -25.27 10.76
C LEU A 286 -12.68 -25.16 9.23
N ASP A 287 -12.61 -23.94 8.71
CA ASP A 287 -12.45 -23.67 7.28
C ASP A 287 -11.00 -23.92 6.80
N SER A 288 -10.06 -23.95 7.74
CA SER A 288 -8.65 -24.21 7.46
C SER A 288 -8.01 -24.99 8.61
N HIS A 289 -7.04 -25.83 8.28
CA HIS A 289 -6.15 -26.52 9.21
C HIS A 289 -4.67 -26.17 8.93
N TRP A 290 -4.45 -25.09 8.19
CA TRP A 290 -3.10 -24.63 7.81
C TRP A 290 -2.36 -24.03 9.02
N PRO A 291 -1.03 -24.25 9.17
CA PRO A 291 -0.12 -24.95 8.26
C PRO A 291 0.03 -26.45 8.55
N ASP A 292 -0.42 -26.92 9.70
CA ASP A 292 -0.07 -28.25 10.20
C ASP A 292 -0.95 -29.39 9.62
N GLY A 293 -2.12 -29.05 9.06
CA GLY A 293 -3.05 -30.03 8.49
C GLY A 293 -3.77 -30.91 9.53
N GLY A 294 -4.41 -31.99 9.08
CA GLY A 294 -5.16 -32.89 9.96
C GLY A 294 -6.26 -32.17 10.73
N ASP A 295 -6.29 -32.34 12.05
CA ASP A 295 -7.25 -31.70 12.96
C ASP A 295 -6.67 -30.47 13.68
N ALA A 296 -5.53 -29.95 13.23
CA ALA A 296 -4.87 -28.81 13.87
C ALA A 296 -5.70 -27.52 13.76
N TYR A 297 -5.63 -26.68 14.76
CA TYR A 297 -6.18 -25.34 14.69
C TYR A 297 -5.35 -24.47 13.73
N PRO A 298 -5.99 -23.64 12.89
CA PRO A 298 -5.27 -22.76 11.99
C PRO A 298 -4.46 -21.71 12.79
N ARG A 299 -3.27 -21.38 12.30
CA ARG A 299 -2.42 -20.36 12.90
C ARG A 299 -1.60 -19.62 11.86
N SER A 300 -1.33 -18.35 12.15
CA SER A 300 -0.41 -17.55 11.33
C SER A 300 1.00 -18.14 11.34
N ALA A 301 1.69 -18.03 10.20
CA ALA A 301 3.08 -18.47 10.11
C ALA A 301 3.81 -17.70 8.99
N THR A 302 5.14 -17.62 9.13
CA THR A 302 6.03 -17.18 8.08
C THR A 302 6.40 -18.37 7.20
N VAL A 303 6.17 -18.21 5.89
CA VAL A 303 6.58 -19.19 4.87
C VAL A 303 7.96 -18.80 4.34
N VAL A 304 8.84 -19.78 4.24
CA VAL A 304 10.18 -19.62 3.65
C VAL A 304 10.14 -20.22 2.26
N ILE A 305 10.46 -19.43 1.26
CA ILE A 305 10.41 -19.82 -0.16
C ILE A 305 11.83 -19.81 -0.72
N THR A 306 12.21 -20.92 -1.37
CA THR A 306 13.46 -21.06 -2.14
C THR A 306 13.16 -21.72 -3.48
N LYS A 307 13.99 -21.48 -4.49
CA LYS A 307 13.92 -22.26 -5.74
C LYS A 307 14.61 -23.61 -5.56
N GLU A 308 14.10 -24.64 -6.20
CA GLU A 308 14.68 -25.98 -6.17
C GLU A 308 16.11 -26.02 -6.76
N ASP A 309 16.38 -25.18 -7.75
CA ASP A 309 17.71 -25.04 -8.37
C ASP A 309 18.67 -24.13 -7.61
N GLY A 310 18.24 -23.55 -6.47
CA GLY A 310 19.01 -22.60 -5.67
C GLY A 310 19.20 -21.23 -6.35
N GLY A 311 18.43 -20.92 -7.38
CA GLY A 311 18.46 -19.64 -8.10
C GLY A 311 17.78 -18.50 -7.35
N VAL A 312 17.79 -17.32 -7.96
CA VAL A 312 17.12 -16.11 -7.43
C VAL A 312 15.60 -16.27 -7.58
N ILE A 313 14.84 -15.90 -6.56
CA ILE A 313 13.37 -15.97 -6.59
C ILE A 313 12.82 -15.03 -7.67
N GLY A 314 11.88 -15.55 -8.46
CA GLY A 314 11.24 -14.81 -9.54
C GLY A 314 12.00 -14.78 -10.88
N THR A 315 13.07 -15.56 -11.02
CA THR A 315 13.80 -15.75 -12.31
C THR A 315 13.50 -17.09 -12.95
#